data_762a3dd6643d6f3fb6f37cd2a687709e
#
_entry.id   762a3dd6643d6f3fb6f37cd2a687709e
#
_cell.length_a   1.000
_cell.length_b   1.000
_cell.length_c   1.000
_cell.angle_alpha   90.00
_cell.angle_beta   90.00
_cell.angle_gamma   90.00
#
_symmetry.space_group_name_H-M   'P 1'
#
loop_
_entity.id
_entity.type
_entity.pdbx_description
1 polymer ?
#
loop_
_entity_poly.entity_id
_entity_poly.type
_entity_poly.pdbx_seq_one_letter_code
_entity_poly.pdbx_strand_id
1 'polypeptide(L)'
;MKRLTSNIEGLSARQLAQHCIGAEELSNGRERKLALGDDILMSVSSPARYVGGEVNSVMKTLTPGMVRFAMCFPDVYEIGMSHLGIQILYDMFNRYDDVWCERVYSPWLDLDKIMREKKIPLFALESQEPVKNFDFLGITLQYEMCYTNVLQVLDLSRIPLLAKDRTEEDPIVIGGGPCSYNPEPIAEFFDLFYIGEG
;
A
#
# COMPACT_ATOMS: atom_id res chain seq x y z
N MET A 1 17.77 -6.15 -8.04
CA MET A 1 17.57 -7.08 -9.17
C MET A 1 17.48 -8.56 -8.77
N LYS A 2 18.11 -9.02 -7.68
CA LYS A 2 17.98 -10.41 -7.18
C LYS A 2 16.65 -10.69 -6.43
N ARG A 3 16.02 -9.68 -5.80
CA ARG A 3 14.74 -9.84 -5.08
C ARG A 3 13.52 -10.00 -6.00
N LEU A 4 13.51 -9.36 -7.17
CA LEU A 4 12.39 -9.43 -8.11
C LEU A 4 12.19 -10.83 -8.73
N THR A 5 13.23 -11.65 -8.80
CA THR A 5 13.16 -13.01 -9.35
C THR A 5 12.87 -14.09 -8.29
N SER A 6 13.18 -13.85 -7.00
CA SER A 6 12.98 -14.85 -5.93
C SER A 6 11.51 -14.94 -5.47
N ASN A 7 10.74 -13.88 -5.56
CA ASN A 7 9.33 -13.89 -5.17
C ASN A 7 8.42 -14.75 -6.06
N ILE A 8 8.88 -15.14 -7.24
CA ILE A 8 8.11 -15.98 -8.18
C ILE A 8 8.53 -17.43 -8.13
N GLU A 9 9.81 -17.73 -7.92
CA GLU A 9 10.32 -19.12 -7.89
C GLU A 9 10.09 -19.86 -6.57
N GLY A 10 9.81 -19.14 -5.47
CA GLY A 10 9.59 -19.74 -4.15
C GLY A 10 8.12 -19.88 -3.73
N LEU A 11 7.17 -19.30 -4.48
CA LEU A 11 5.76 -19.39 -4.14
C LEU A 11 5.22 -20.78 -4.50
N SER A 12 4.63 -21.47 -3.52
CA SER A 12 3.89 -22.71 -3.80
C SER A 12 2.75 -22.41 -4.79
N ALA A 13 2.40 -23.41 -5.62
CA ALA A 13 1.28 -23.31 -6.58
C ALA A 13 -0.03 -22.82 -5.91
N ARG A 14 -0.18 -23.02 -4.60
CA ARG A 14 -1.30 -22.56 -3.78
C ARG A 14 -1.24 -21.06 -3.48
N GLN A 15 -0.05 -20.49 -3.31
CA GLN A 15 0.16 -19.05 -3.10
C GLN A 15 0.02 -18.27 -4.41
N LEU A 16 0.51 -18.85 -5.52
CA LEU A 16 0.26 -18.33 -6.87
C LEU A 16 -1.23 -18.39 -7.22
N ALA A 17 -1.94 -19.47 -6.88
CA ALA A 17 -3.38 -19.59 -7.11
C ALA A 17 -4.19 -18.60 -6.25
N GLN A 18 -3.79 -18.32 -5.01
CA GLN A 18 -4.44 -17.30 -4.18
C GLN A 18 -4.22 -15.89 -4.71
N HIS A 19 -3.04 -15.59 -5.27
CA HIS A 19 -2.79 -14.32 -5.97
C HIS A 19 -3.58 -14.21 -7.27
N CYS A 20 -3.72 -15.30 -8.02
CA CYS A 20 -4.48 -15.34 -9.28
C CYS A 20 -6.01 -15.30 -9.09
N ILE A 21 -6.54 -15.84 -7.99
CA ILE A 21 -8.00 -15.88 -7.73
C ILE A 21 -8.55 -14.44 -7.59
N GLY A 22 -7.82 -13.54 -6.94
CA GLY A 22 -8.22 -12.13 -6.87
C GLY A 22 -8.23 -11.43 -8.24
N ALA A 23 -7.30 -11.78 -9.12
CA ALA A 23 -7.15 -11.18 -10.45
C ALA A 23 -8.22 -11.69 -11.46
N GLU A 24 -8.56 -12.97 -11.42
CA GLU A 24 -9.64 -13.55 -12.27
C GLU A 24 -11.01 -12.97 -11.91
N GLU A 25 -11.27 -12.70 -10.62
CA GLU A 25 -12.54 -12.11 -10.19
C GLU A 25 -12.70 -10.66 -10.68
N LEU A 26 -11.61 -9.90 -10.78
CA LEU A 26 -11.62 -8.52 -11.30
C LEU A 26 -11.82 -8.46 -12.83
N SER A 27 -11.30 -9.44 -13.59
CA SER A 27 -11.42 -9.46 -15.06
C SER A 27 -12.80 -9.88 -15.57
N ASN A 28 -13.62 -10.54 -14.76
CA ASN A 28 -14.90 -11.14 -15.17
C ASN A 28 -16.15 -10.30 -14.79
N GLY A 29 -15.99 -9.02 -14.44
CA GLY A 29 -17.13 -8.16 -14.07
C GLY A 29 -17.86 -8.58 -12.79
N ARG A 30 -17.22 -9.41 -11.95
CA ARG A 30 -17.72 -9.71 -10.60
C ARG A 30 -17.50 -8.53 -9.68
N GLU A 31 -18.40 -8.35 -8.73
CA GLU A 31 -18.27 -7.32 -7.70
C GLU A 31 -16.91 -7.42 -7.00
N ARG A 32 -16.20 -6.29 -6.95
CA ARG A 32 -14.92 -6.18 -6.25
C ARG A 32 -15.12 -6.53 -4.76
N LYS A 33 -14.42 -7.54 -4.28
CA LYS A 33 -14.47 -7.91 -2.86
C LYS A 33 -13.76 -6.86 -2.03
N LEU A 34 -14.49 -6.17 -1.17
CA LEU A 34 -13.90 -5.21 -0.24
C LEU A 34 -13.18 -5.92 0.92
N ALA A 35 -12.08 -5.33 1.39
CA ALA A 35 -11.34 -5.81 2.56
C ALA A 35 -12.19 -5.72 3.85
N LEU A 36 -13.10 -4.74 3.89
CA LEU A 36 -14.01 -4.49 5.01
C LEU A 36 -15.41 -4.99 4.67
N GLY A 37 -16.01 -5.73 5.60
CA GLY A 37 -17.42 -6.10 5.50
C GLY A 37 -18.36 -4.91 5.74
N ASP A 38 -19.59 -5.03 5.28
CA ASP A 38 -20.61 -3.98 5.40
C ASP A 38 -20.85 -3.56 6.86
N ASP A 39 -20.78 -4.50 7.81
CA ASP A 39 -20.90 -4.23 9.24
C ASP A 39 -19.85 -3.23 9.74
N ILE A 40 -18.62 -3.33 9.25
CA ILE A 40 -17.53 -2.41 9.60
C ILE A 40 -17.71 -1.08 8.88
N LEU A 41 -17.99 -1.11 7.56
CA LEU A 41 -18.17 0.10 6.77
C LEU A 41 -19.30 0.96 7.32
N MET A 42 -20.39 0.37 7.79
CA MET A 42 -21.51 1.09 8.40
C MET A 42 -21.22 1.59 9.81
N SER A 43 -20.15 1.13 10.45
CA SER A 43 -19.78 1.53 11.82
C SER A 43 -18.76 2.67 11.87
N VAL A 44 -18.11 2.98 10.75
CA VAL A 44 -17.12 4.08 10.67
C VAL A 44 -17.76 5.38 10.19
N SER A 45 -17.16 6.51 10.57
CA SER A 45 -17.70 7.85 10.31
C SER A 45 -17.73 8.22 8.81
N SER A 46 -16.81 7.67 8.01
CA SER A 46 -16.68 7.99 6.60
C SER A 46 -16.26 6.76 5.78
N PRO A 47 -17.18 5.85 5.47
CA PRO A 47 -16.88 4.59 4.78
C PRO A 47 -16.29 4.80 3.37
N ALA A 48 -16.63 5.90 2.71
CA ALA A 48 -16.12 6.23 1.37
C ALA A 48 -14.59 6.33 1.30
N ARG A 49 -13.90 6.58 2.42
CA ARG A 49 -12.44 6.60 2.50
C ARG A 49 -11.79 5.25 2.14
N TYR A 50 -12.52 4.16 2.30
CA TYR A 50 -11.98 2.81 2.36
C TYR A 50 -12.46 1.90 1.23
N VAL A 51 -13.41 2.37 0.42
CA VAL A 51 -14.00 1.53 -0.63
C VAL A 51 -13.28 1.65 -1.98
N GLY A 52 -12.52 2.72 -2.25
CA GLY A 52 -11.90 3.00 -3.55
C GLY A 52 -12.91 2.99 -4.70
N GLY A 53 -12.45 2.66 -5.91
CA GLY A 53 -13.33 2.58 -7.09
C GLY A 53 -13.62 3.95 -7.72
N GLU A 54 -12.77 4.94 -7.51
CA GLU A 54 -12.89 6.24 -8.16
C GLU A 54 -12.71 6.12 -9.67
N VAL A 55 -13.28 7.06 -10.41
CA VAL A 55 -13.31 7.07 -11.89
C VAL A 55 -11.90 6.94 -12.51
N ASN A 56 -10.88 7.50 -11.85
CA ASN A 56 -9.50 7.49 -12.36
C ASN A 56 -8.64 6.40 -11.70
N SER A 57 -9.22 5.46 -10.96
CA SER A 57 -8.46 4.36 -10.39
C SER A 57 -8.06 3.36 -11.48
N VAL A 58 -6.82 2.89 -11.42
CA VAL A 58 -6.27 1.94 -12.39
C VAL A 58 -6.36 0.54 -11.82
N MET A 59 -7.13 -0.31 -12.48
CA MET A 59 -7.25 -1.73 -12.15
C MET A 59 -6.48 -2.56 -13.17
N LYS A 60 -5.55 -3.40 -12.70
CA LYS A 60 -4.78 -4.31 -13.56
C LYS A 60 -5.03 -5.76 -13.16
N THR A 61 -4.84 -6.66 -14.10
CA THR A 61 -4.78 -8.11 -13.81
C THR A 61 -3.34 -8.48 -13.51
N LEU A 62 -3.11 -9.13 -12.38
CA LEU A 62 -1.77 -9.56 -11.99
C LEU A 62 -1.24 -10.58 -13.00
N THR A 63 -0.05 -10.31 -13.50
CA THR A 63 0.70 -11.21 -14.40
C THR A 63 2.03 -11.60 -13.75
N PRO A 64 2.58 -12.79 -14.09
CA PRO A 64 3.89 -13.18 -13.57
C PRO A 64 4.97 -12.13 -13.89
N GLY A 65 5.71 -11.71 -12.88
CA GLY A 65 6.76 -10.70 -13.00
C GLY A 65 6.29 -9.23 -12.90
N MET A 66 4.99 -8.99 -12.73
CA MET A 66 4.48 -7.65 -12.46
C MET A 66 4.94 -7.16 -11.09
N VAL A 67 5.42 -5.93 -11.04
CA VAL A 67 5.82 -5.25 -9.81
C VAL A 67 4.61 -4.58 -9.17
N ARG A 68 4.36 -4.88 -7.91
CA ARG A 68 3.30 -4.23 -7.11
C ARG A 68 3.88 -3.13 -6.24
N PHE A 69 3.43 -1.92 -6.43
CA PHE A 69 3.87 -0.74 -5.71
C PHE A 69 2.73 -0.14 -4.89
N ALA A 70 2.84 -0.17 -3.56
CA ALA A 70 1.92 0.52 -2.66
C ALA A 70 2.41 1.96 -2.46
N MET A 71 1.69 2.93 -3.03
CA MET A 71 1.98 4.37 -2.89
C MET A 71 1.22 4.92 -1.70
N CYS A 72 1.92 5.17 -0.61
CA CYS A 72 1.33 5.59 0.66
C CYS A 72 1.49 7.08 0.90
N PHE A 73 0.37 7.74 1.15
CA PHE A 73 0.33 9.03 1.82
C PHE A 73 -0.04 8.79 3.29
N PRO A 74 0.86 9.08 4.26
CA PRO A 74 0.65 8.71 5.66
C PRO A 74 -0.25 9.72 6.38
N ASP A 75 -1.45 9.94 5.84
CA ASP A 75 -2.53 10.71 6.40
C ASP A 75 -3.86 10.17 5.88
N VAL A 76 -4.98 10.75 6.30
CA VAL A 76 -6.32 10.33 5.89
C VAL A 76 -6.56 10.55 4.39
N TYR A 77 -7.50 9.80 3.86
CA TYR A 77 -7.86 9.81 2.44
C TYR A 77 -8.06 11.21 1.86
N GLU A 78 -8.81 12.10 2.54
CA GLU A 78 -9.15 13.44 2.04
C GLU A 78 -7.92 14.33 1.83
N ILE A 79 -6.89 14.15 2.65
CA ILE A 79 -5.63 14.90 2.53
C ILE A 79 -4.78 14.30 1.41
N GLY A 80 -4.59 12.99 1.45
CA GLY A 80 -3.72 12.30 0.49
C GLY A 80 -4.28 12.28 -0.93
N MET A 81 -5.59 12.09 -1.11
CA MET A 81 -6.20 12.04 -2.42
C MET A 81 -6.15 13.36 -3.18
N SER A 82 -6.04 14.47 -2.46
CA SER A 82 -5.92 15.81 -3.05
C SER A 82 -4.46 16.21 -3.37
N HIS A 83 -3.49 15.40 -2.97
CA HIS A 83 -2.06 15.71 -3.14
C HIS A 83 -1.60 15.40 -4.57
N LEU A 84 -1.31 16.45 -5.35
CA LEU A 84 -0.99 16.34 -6.78
C LEU A 84 0.26 15.46 -7.03
N GLY A 85 1.29 15.53 -6.20
CA GLY A 85 2.50 14.73 -6.35
C GLY A 85 2.22 13.21 -6.33
N ILE A 86 1.36 12.76 -5.42
CA ILE A 86 0.93 11.36 -5.36
C ILE A 86 0.17 10.97 -6.64
N GLN A 87 -0.71 11.83 -7.13
CA GLN A 87 -1.48 11.55 -8.34
C GLN A 87 -0.59 11.45 -9.59
N ILE A 88 0.43 12.31 -9.69
CA ILE A 88 1.41 12.27 -10.79
C ILE A 88 2.21 10.97 -10.75
N LEU A 89 2.75 10.59 -9.58
CA LEU A 89 3.50 9.35 -9.42
C LEU A 89 2.65 8.12 -9.67
N TYR A 90 1.41 8.11 -9.17
CA TYR A 90 0.44 7.05 -9.41
C TYR A 90 0.16 6.84 -10.90
N ASP A 91 -0.13 7.94 -11.64
CA ASP A 91 -0.34 7.88 -13.08
C ASP A 91 0.93 7.43 -13.82
N MET A 92 2.09 7.99 -13.45
CA MET A 92 3.37 7.66 -14.06
C MET A 92 3.72 6.17 -13.93
N PHE A 93 3.61 5.60 -12.73
CA PHE A 93 3.89 4.18 -12.50
C PHE A 93 2.89 3.28 -13.24
N ASN A 94 1.63 3.66 -13.28
CA ASN A 94 0.60 2.85 -13.93
C ASN A 94 0.63 2.90 -15.46
N ARG A 95 1.48 3.75 -16.09
CA ARG A 95 1.73 3.74 -17.54
C ARG A 95 2.56 2.54 -17.99
N TYR A 96 3.29 1.90 -17.07
CA TYR A 96 4.06 0.69 -17.37
C TYR A 96 3.17 -0.54 -17.21
N ASP A 97 3.18 -1.43 -18.20
CA ASP A 97 2.33 -2.63 -18.21
C ASP A 97 2.72 -3.64 -17.12
N ASP A 98 3.99 -3.66 -16.76
CA ASP A 98 4.59 -4.56 -15.76
C ASP A 98 4.65 -3.97 -14.34
N VAL A 99 4.05 -2.81 -14.10
CA VAL A 99 3.94 -2.17 -12.78
C VAL A 99 2.49 -1.90 -12.46
N TRP A 100 2.04 -2.28 -11.26
CA TRP A 100 0.75 -1.88 -10.72
C TRP A 100 0.96 -1.07 -9.45
N CYS A 101 0.71 0.22 -9.54
CA CYS A 101 0.75 1.14 -8.42
C CYS A 101 -0.65 1.29 -7.82
N GLU A 102 -0.76 1.08 -6.52
CA GLU A 102 -2.01 1.17 -5.78
C GLU A 102 -1.87 2.15 -4.61
N ARG A 103 -2.94 2.84 -4.25
CA ARG A 103 -2.91 3.89 -3.22
C ARG A 103 -3.21 3.36 -1.84
N VAL A 104 -2.49 3.89 -0.86
CA VAL A 104 -2.65 3.55 0.56
C VAL A 104 -2.72 4.83 1.39
N TYR A 105 -3.62 4.88 2.35
CA TYR A 105 -3.78 6.00 3.29
C TYR A 105 -3.85 5.50 4.72
N SER A 106 -3.47 6.36 5.68
CA SER A 106 -3.67 6.06 7.09
C SER A 106 -5.16 6.02 7.43
N PRO A 107 -5.65 4.98 8.10
CA PRO A 107 -7.03 4.95 8.54
C PRO A 107 -7.28 5.96 9.66
N TRP A 108 -8.50 6.49 9.73
CA TRP A 108 -8.92 7.30 10.85
C TRP A 108 -9.05 6.45 12.13
N LEU A 109 -9.08 7.10 13.28
CA LEU A 109 -9.05 6.46 14.60
C LEU A 109 -10.14 5.39 14.82
N ASP A 110 -11.32 5.59 14.23
CA ASP A 110 -12.43 4.64 14.34
C ASP A 110 -12.12 3.31 13.65
N LEU A 111 -11.60 3.38 12.40
CA LEU A 111 -11.19 2.18 11.68
C LEU A 111 -9.91 1.58 12.24
N ASP A 112 -8.91 2.40 12.63
CA ASP A 112 -7.67 1.90 13.27
C ASP A 112 -7.98 0.99 14.46
N LYS A 113 -8.88 1.43 15.33
CA LYS A 113 -9.32 0.63 16.48
C LYS A 113 -9.92 -0.71 16.06
N ILE A 114 -10.85 -0.69 15.10
CA ILE A 114 -11.49 -1.91 14.60
C ILE A 114 -10.47 -2.86 13.93
N MET A 115 -9.55 -2.31 13.13
CA MET A 115 -8.50 -3.10 12.48
C MET A 115 -7.62 -3.82 13.51
N ARG A 116 -7.25 -3.14 14.61
CA ARG A 116 -6.48 -3.74 15.70
C ARG A 116 -7.25 -4.83 16.43
N GLU A 117 -8.51 -4.55 16.79
CA GLU A 117 -9.37 -5.50 17.51
C GLU A 117 -9.69 -6.75 16.67
N LYS A 118 -10.03 -6.56 15.41
CA LYS A 118 -10.39 -7.66 14.48
C LYS A 118 -9.18 -8.24 13.73
N LYS A 119 -7.97 -7.72 13.95
CA LYS A 119 -6.73 -8.13 13.28
C LYS A 119 -6.84 -8.03 11.75
N ILE A 120 -7.45 -6.98 11.24
CA ILE A 120 -7.53 -6.70 9.81
C ILE A 120 -6.25 -5.95 9.41
N PRO A 121 -5.47 -6.42 8.43
CA PRO A 121 -4.28 -5.71 7.97
C PRO A 121 -4.66 -4.48 7.14
N LEU A 122 -3.76 -3.48 7.08
CA LEU A 122 -3.91 -2.34 6.17
C LEU A 122 -3.85 -2.84 4.73
N PHE A 123 -4.68 -2.26 3.88
CA PHE A 123 -4.89 -2.67 2.50
C PHE A 123 -4.81 -1.49 1.53
N ALA A 124 -4.52 -1.78 0.26
CA ALA A 124 -4.54 -0.81 -0.83
C ALA A 124 -5.97 -0.56 -1.32
N LEU A 125 -6.23 0.64 -1.84
CA LEU A 125 -7.59 1.03 -2.26
C LEU A 125 -8.05 0.31 -3.53
N GLU A 126 -7.18 0.03 -4.47
CA GLU A 126 -7.53 -0.55 -5.76
C GLU A 126 -7.89 -2.02 -5.64
N SER A 127 -6.95 -2.86 -5.24
CA SER A 127 -7.16 -4.31 -5.12
C SER A 127 -7.84 -4.73 -3.83
N GLN A 128 -7.81 -3.89 -2.80
CA GLN A 128 -8.24 -4.22 -1.43
C GLN A 128 -7.38 -5.33 -0.78
N GLU A 129 -6.19 -5.57 -1.33
CA GLU A 129 -5.27 -6.55 -0.77
C GLU A 129 -4.36 -5.94 0.32
N PRO A 130 -3.90 -6.77 1.27
CA PRO A 130 -2.98 -6.34 2.31
C PRO A 130 -1.69 -5.74 1.74
N VAL A 131 -1.27 -4.58 2.29
CA VAL A 131 -0.03 -3.89 1.87
C VAL A 131 1.20 -4.79 1.99
N LYS A 132 1.22 -5.71 2.94
CA LYS A 132 2.31 -6.68 3.10
C LYS A 132 2.57 -7.54 1.85
N ASN A 133 1.57 -7.72 0.99
CA ASN A 133 1.68 -8.55 -0.21
C ASN A 133 2.33 -7.84 -1.41
N PHE A 134 2.75 -6.59 -1.23
CA PHE A 134 3.38 -5.77 -2.27
C PHE A 134 4.90 -5.94 -2.28
N ASP A 135 5.54 -5.63 -3.42
CA ASP A 135 7.00 -5.63 -3.52
C ASP A 135 7.61 -4.38 -2.90
N PHE A 136 6.91 -3.25 -3.03
CA PHE A 136 7.34 -1.95 -2.52
C PHE A 136 6.23 -1.24 -1.77
N LEU A 137 6.62 -0.57 -0.68
CA LEU A 137 5.82 0.41 0.02
C LEU A 137 6.53 1.77 -0.03
N GLY A 138 6.12 2.63 -0.94
CA GLY A 138 6.63 3.99 -1.05
C GLY A 138 5.81 4.95 -0.18
N ILE A 139 6.44 5.63 0.76
CA ILE A 139 5.79 6.55 1.69
C ILE A 139 6.28 7.97 1.41
N THR A 140 5.36 8.89 1.15
CA THR A 140 5.71 10.29 0.97
C THR A 140 5.74 11.03 2.30
N LEU A 141 6.88 11.67 2.61
CA LEU A 141 7.13 12.39 3.85
C LEU A 141 7.01 13.90 3.58
N GLN A 142 5.80 14.44 3.72
CA GLN A 142 5.52 15.83 3.39
C GLN A 142 5.81 16.80 4.55
N TYR A 143 5.67 16.33 5.79
CA TYR A 143 5.92 17.09 7.02
C TYR A 143 6.18 16.13 8.20
N GLU A 144 6.90 16.58 9.19
CA GLU A 144 7.40 15.72 10.29
C GLU A 144 6.28 15.17 11.18
N MET A 145 5.16 15.88 11.29
CA MET A 145 4.02 15.40 12.08
C MET A 145 3.41 14.09 11.55
N CYS A 146 3.68 13.71 10.30
CA CYS A 146 3.21 12.44 9.76
C CYS A 146 4.05 11.23 10.19
N TYR A 147 5.16 11.39 10.91
CA TYR A 147 6.04 10.30 11.29
C TYR A 147 5.36 9.25 12.16
N THR A 148 4.48 9.66 13.07
CA THR A 148 3.68 8.71 13.86
C THR A 148 2.69 7.92 13.00
N ASN A 149 2.16 8.54 11.94
CA ASN A 149 1.29 7.85 10.99
C ASN A 149 2.06 6.85 10.13
N VAL A 150 3.35 7.11 9.82
CA VAL A 150 4.22 6.13 9.18
C VAL A 150 4.32 4.85 10.03
N LEU A 151 4.54 5.01 11.33
CA LEU A 151 4.57 3.87 12.26
C LEU A 151 3.23 3.14 12.32
N GLN A 152 2.11 3.88 12.32
CA GLN A 152 0.76 3.29 12.24
C GLN A 152 0.59 2.46 10.95
N VAL A 153 1.01 2.99 9.80
CA VAL A 153 0.93 2.30 8.50
C VAL A 153 1.73 0.99 8.54
N LEU A 154 2.98 1.02 9.01
CA LEU A 154 3.82 -0.18 9.12
C LEU A 154 3.21 -1.23 10.05
N ASP A 155 2.75 -0.80 11.24
CA ASP A 155 2.17 -1.68 12.26
C ASP A 155 0.87 -2.34 11.76
N LEU A 156 -0.06 -1.55 11.22
CA LEU A 156 -1.31 -2.07 10.66
C LEU A 156 -1.08 -2.94 9.41
N SER A 157 -0.04 -2.67 8.63
CA SER A 157 0.37 -3.52 7.50
C SER A 157 1.05 -4.81 7.95
N ARG A 158 1.34 -4.97 9.25
CA ARG A 158 2.11 -6.09 9.79
C ARG A 158 3.51 -6.20 9.18
N ILE A 159 4.11 -5.08 8.84
CA ILE A 159 5.48 -4.97 8.38
C ILE A 159 6.32 -4.63 9.62
N PRO A 160 7.45 -5.31 9.87
CA PRO A 160 8.33 -4.97 10.98
C PRO A 160 8.69 -3.49 10.96
N LEU A 161 8.56 -2.81 12.11
CA LEU A 161 8.81 -1.36 12.18
C LEU A 161 10.24 -1.05 11.78
N LEU A 162 11.22 -1.70 12.40
CA LEU A 162 12.62 -1.46 12.11
C LEU A 162 13.04 -2.17 10.82
N ALA A 163 13.71 -1.46 9.92
CA ALA A 163 14.20 -2.00 8.67
C ALA A 163 15.09 -3.25 8.84
N LYS A 164 15.91 -3.26 9.88
CA LYS A 164 16.81 -4.40 10.21
C LYS A 164 16.06 -5.70 10.53
N ASP A 165 14.81 -5.63 10.96
CA ASP A 165 14.01 -6.79 11.37
C ASP A 165 13.17 -7.34 10.18
N ARG A 166 13.21 -6.69 9.00
CA ARG A 166 12.53 -7.12 7.79
C ARG A 166 13.28 -8.25 7.09
N THR A 167 12.51 -9.06 6.41
CA THR A 167 12.99 -10.20 5.63
C THR A 167 12.66 -10.03 4.14
N GLU A 168 13.04 -10.99 3.31
CA GLU A 168 12.69 -11.02 1.89
C GLU A 168 11.18 -11.20 1.63
N GLU A 169 10.40 -11.57 2.66
CA GLU A 169 8.94 -11.70 2.59
C GLU A 169 8.21 -10.36 2.85
N ASP A 170 8.94 -9.33 3.29
CA ASP A 170 8.39 -8.01 3.56
C ASP A 170 8.64 -7.08 2.36
N PRO A 171 7.75 -6.12 2.08
CA PRO A 171 7.99 -5.12 1.04
C PRO A 171 9.20 -4.25 1.39
N ILE A 172 9.88 -3.75 0.35
CA ILE A 172 10.92 -2.73 0.52
C ILE A 172 10.23 -1.40 0.84
N VAL A 173 10.52 -0.83 2.00
CA VAL A 173 9.94 0.44 2.44
C VAL A 173 10.82 1.61 2.01
N ILE A 174 10.26 2.48 1.18
CA ILE A 174 10.95 3.62 0.57
C ILE A 174 10.37 4.92 1.09
N GLY A 175 11.20 5.81 1.63
CA GLY A 175 10.83 7.16 1.99
C GLY A 175 11.16 8.16 0.88
N GLY A 176 10.24 9.09 0.59
CA GLY A 176 10.46 10.18 -0.35
C GLY A 176 9.73 11.45 0.09
N GLY A 177 9.89 12.52 -0.66
CA GLY A 177 9.25 13.81 -0.38
C GLY A 177 10.14 14.77 0.42
N PRO A 178 9.62 15.98 0.78
CA PRO A 178 10.45 17.06 1.35
C PRO A 178 11.20 16.69 2.62
N CYS A 179 10.59 15.93 3.53
CA CYS A 179 11.24 15.54 4.78
C CYS A 179 12.35 14.51 4.62
N SER A 180 12.48 13.86 3.46
CA SER A 180 13.58 12.94 3.18
C SER A 180 14.95 13.63 3.08
N TYR A 181 15.00 14.98 3.00
CA TYR A 181 16.25 15.73 3.13
C TYR A 181 16.86 15.68 4.53
N ASN A 182 16.07 15.38 5.56
CA ASN A 182 16.53 15.11 6.91
C ASN A 182 15.94 13.78 7.39
N PRO A 183 16.46 12.63 6.94
CA PRO A 183 15.88 11.33 7.22
C PRO A 183 16.19 10.80 8.62
N GLU A 184 17.19 11.34 9.31
CA GLU A 184 17.71 10.82 10.58
C GLU A 184 16.63 10.51 11.63
N PRO A 185 15.61 11.36 11.87
CA PRO A 185 14.61 11.10 12.90
C PRO A 185 13.77 9.83 12.65
N ILE A 186 13.74 9.35 11.40
CA ILE A 186 12.90 8.21 10.98
C ILE A 186 13.69 7.15 10.19
N ALA A 187 15.01 7.28 10.10
CA ALA A 187 15.86 6.47 9.26
C ALA A 187 15.77 4.96 9.56
N GLU A 188 15.65 4.59 10.84
CA GLU A 188 15.61 3.18 11.26
C GLU A 188 14.36 2.42 10.74
N PHE A 189 13.32 3.14 10.31
CA PHE A 189 12.04 2.57 9.85
C PHE A 189 11.96 2.39 8.33
N PHE A 190 12.97 2.84 7.58
CA PHE A 190 13.01 2.77 6.11
C PHE A 190 14.19 1.93 5.63
N ASP A 191 14.00 1.20 4.54
CA ASP A 191 15.07 0.47 3.88
C ASP A 191 15.92 1.40 3.01
N LEU A 192 15.31 2.44 2.43
CA LEU A 192 16.00 3.48 1.67
C LEU A 192 15.19 4.78 1.58
N PHE A 193 15.88 5.86 1.26
CA PHE A 193 15.27 7.16 0.96
C PHE A 193 15.61 7.59 -0.46
N TYR A 194 14.61 8.11 -1.16
CA TYR A 194 14.81 8.85 -2.39
C TYR A 194 14.93 10.33 -2.06
N ILE A 195 16.13 10.90 -2.28
CA ILE A 195 16.44 12.31 -2.00
C ILE A 195 16.64 13.01 -3.34
N GLY A 196 15.79 13.97 -3.64
CA GLY A 196 15.82 14.72 -4.89
C GLY A 196 14.44 14.95 -5.47
N GLU A 197 14.42 15.41 -6.73
CA GLU A 197 13.18 15.59 -7.48
C GLU A 197 12.90 14.31 -8.29
N GLY A 198 11.65 13.86 -8.25
CA GLY A 198 11.16 12.67 -8.95
C GLY A 198 10.71 12.96 -10.39
#